data_f5a8d35558ce079b3c7525766fa5a2b8
#
_entry.id   f5a8d35558ce079b3c7525766fa5a2b8
#
_cell.length_a   1.000
_cell.length_b   1.000
_cell.length_c   1.000
_cell.angle_alpha   90.00
_cell.angle_beta   90.00
_cell.angle_gamma   90.00
#
_symmetry.space_group_name_H-M   'P 1'
#
loop_
_entity.id
_entity.type
_entity.pdbx_description
1 polymer ?
#
loop_
_entity_poly.entity_id
_entity_poly.type
_entity_poly.pdbx_seq_one_letter_code
_entity_poly.pdbx_strand_id
1 'polypeptide(L)'
;MTXPQAIAGLRALAAGQHAPGVVSHQDGSPGPGTVFVYSGRGSQWAGMGRQLLADEPAFAAAVAELXPVFVEQAGFSLRDVIATGKELVGIEQIQLGLIGMQLTLTELWRSYGVQPDLVIGXSMGEVAAAVVAGALTPAEGLRVTATRARLMAPLSGQGGMALLGLDAAATEALIADYPQVTVGIYNSPRQTVIAGPTEQIDELIARVRAQNRFASRVNIEVAPHNPAMDALQPAMRSELADLTPRTPTIGIISTTYADLHTQPIFDAEHWATNMRNPVRFQQAIASAGSGADGAYHTFIEISAHPLLTQAIADTLEDAHRPTKSAAKYLSIGTLQRDADDTVTFRTNLYTADIAHPPHXCXPPGAAPHHPHHTLATXPPXDXHHAPEHGSARRSGQQ
;
A
#
# COMPACT_ATOMS: atom_id res chain seq x y z
N MET A 1 -5.37 -24.95 -1.72
CA MET A 1 -6.47 -24.51 -2.36
C MET A 1 -7.33 -25.60 -2.73
N THR A 2 -8.52 -25.51 -2.52
CA THR A 2 -9.37 -26.57 -2.91
C THR A 2 -9.88 -26.25 -4.27
N UNK A 3 -10.29 -26.88 -4.82
CA UNK A 3 -10.72 -26.88 -5.70
C UNK A 3 -11.54 -26.17 -5.98
N PRO A 4 -12.56 -26.48 -5.34
CA PRO A 4 -13.70 -25.66 -5.66
C PRO A 4 -13.38 -24.19 -5.68
N GLN A 5 -12.51 -23.75 -4.80
CA GLN A 5 -12.22 -22.38 -4.79
C GLN A 5 -11.44 -22.00 -5.97
N ALA A 6 -10.58 -22.83 -6.38
CA ALA A 6 -9.79 -22.54 -7.54
C ALA A 6 -10.72 -22.48 -8.70
N ILE A 7 -11.66 -23.40 -8.75
CA ILE A 7 -12.56 -23.43 -9.86
C ILE A 7 -13.44 -22.22 -9.87
N ALA A 8 -13.83 -21.72 -8.71
CA ALA A 8 -14.66 -20.54 -8.69
C ALA A 8 -13.92 -19.35 -9.25
N GLY A 9 -12.65 -19.20 -8.89
CA GLY A 9 -11.89 -18.10 -9.43
C GLY A 9 -11.73 -18.22 -10.93
N LEU A 10 -11.50 -19.44 -11.40
CA LEU A 10 -11.32 -19.61 -12.78
C LEU A 10 -12.61 -19.32 -13.49
N ARG A 11 -13.71 -19.72 -12.95
CA ARG A 11 -14.94 -19.48 -13.64
C ARG A 11 -15.25 -18.01 -13.71
N ALA A 12 -14.95 -17.28 -12.65
CA ALA A 12 -15.22 -15.87 -12.67
C ALA A 12 -14.44 -15.21 -13.80
N LEU A 13 -13.18 -15.57 -13.95
CA LEU A 13 -12.40 -14.97 -14.98
C LEU A 13 -12.86 -15.43 -16.34
N ALA A 14 -13.14 -16.68 -16.48
CA ALA A 14 -13.54 -17.20 -17.76
C ALA A 14 -14.89 -16.66 -18.19
N ALA A 15 -15.75 -16.37 -17.25
CA ALA A 15 -17.04 -15.86 -17.59
C ALA A 15 -17.02 -14.37 -17.81
N GLY A 16 -15.87 -13.77 -17.73
CA GLY A 16 -15.82 -12.37 -17.95
C GLY A 16 -16.28 -11.58 -16.77
N GLN A 17 -16.51 -12.23 -15.63
CA GLN A 17 -16.92 -11.49 -14.52
C GLN A 17 -15.72 -10.88 -13.92
N HIS A 18 -15.83 -9.72 -13.40
CA HIS A 18 -14.67 -9.17 -12.84
C HIS A 18 -14.57 -9.53 -11.43
N ALA A 19 -13.56 -10.25 -11.08
CA ALA A 19 -13.21 -10.35 -9.70
C ALA A 19 -12.84 -8.96 -9.30
N PRO A 20 -12.95 -8.63 -8.06
CA PRO A 20 -12.59 -7.30 -7.64
C PRO A 20 -11.17 -6.99 -8.04
N GLY A 21 -10.99 -5.86 -8.57
CA GLY A 21 -9.65 -5.43 -8.91
C GLY A 21 -9.16 -5.77 -10.29
N VAL A 22 -9.90 -6.47 -11.05
CA VAL A 22 -9.43 -6.82 -12.38
C VAL A 22 -9.81 -5.71 -13.35
N VAL A 23 -8.83 -5.24 -14.11
CA VAL A 23 -9.06 -4.29 -15.15
C VAL A 23 -8.78 -5.03 -16.45
N SER A 24 -9.79 -5.21 -17.28
CA SER A 24 -9.62 -6.05 -18.40
C SER A 24 -9.68 -5.35 -19.70
N HIS A 25 -8.77 -5.63 -20.62
CA HIS A 25 -8.85 -5.14 -21.93
C HIS A 25 -8.65 -6.38 -22.66
N GLN A 26 -8.75 -6.41 -23.93
CA GLN A 26 -8.68 -7.55 -24.51
C GLN A 26 -7.51 -8.20 -24.85
N ASP A 27 -6.56 -7.93 -25.11
CA ASP A 27 -5.60 -8.63 -25.65
C ASP A 27 -4.97 -9.40 -24.66
N GLY A 28 -4.86 -10.27 -24.39
CA GLY A 28 -4.31 -10.99 -23.50
C GLY A 28 -2.91 -11.13 -23.26
N SER A 29 -2.15 -10.51 -23.88
CA SER A 29 -0.77 -10.70 -23.65
C SER A 29 -0.35 -10.17 -22.34
N PRO A 30 0.13 -10.91 -21.43
CA PRO A 30 0.48 -10.39 -20.13
C PRO A 30 1.69 -9.51 -20.21
N GLY A 31 1.72 -8.53 -19.41
CA GLY A 31 2.88 -7.68 -19.37
C GLY A 31 4.01 -8.34 -18.65
N PRO A 32 5.06 -7.64 -18.44
CA PRO A 32 6.24 -8.20 -17.91
C PRO A 32 6.22 -8.57 -16.48
N GLY A 33 5.25 -8.42 -15.79
CA GLY A 33 5.43 -8.91 -14.47
C GLY A 33 4.58 -8.30 -13.44
N THR A 34 5.01 -8.40 -12.24
CA THR A 34 4.23 -8.12 -11.05
C THR A 34 4.78 -6.93 -10.31
N VAL A 35 3.90 -6.06 -9.87
CA VAL A 35 4.24 -4.91 -9.05
C VAL A 35 3.67 -5.14 -7.66
N PHE A 36 4.51 -5.05 -6.63
CA PHE A 36 4.00 -5.05 -5.27
C PHE A 36 3.83 -3.59 -4.84
N VAL A 37 2.68 -3.27 -4.30
CA VAL A 37 2.31 -1.92 -3.95
C VAL A 37 2.12 -1.83 -2.44
N TYR A 38 2.73 -0.83 -1.82
CA TYR A 38 2.74 -0.70 -0.36
C TYR A 38 2.05 0.60 0.03
N SER A 39 0.94 0.48 0.77
CA SER A 39 0.14 1.64 1.14
C SER A 39 0.68 2.32 2.39
N GLY A 40 0.11 3.45 2.73
CA GLY A 40 0.38 4.11 3.98
C GLY A 40 -0.51 3.57 5.08
N ARG A 41 -0.89 4.44 6.04
CA ARG A 41 -1.64 3.91 7.15
C ARG A 41 -3.10 3.81 6.78
N GLY A 42 -3.84 3.07 7.51
CA GLY A 42 -5.28 2.93 7.33
C GLY A 42 -5.73 1.51 7.12
N SER A 43 -4.81 0.59 6.84
CA SER A 43 -5.24 -0.79 6.59
C SER A 43 -5.29 -1.63 7.87
N GLN A 44 -4.81 -1.11 8.98
CA GLN A 44 -4.73 -1.91 10.20
C GLN A 44 -6.10 -2.25 10.78
N TRP A 45 -6.20 -3.40 11.39
CA TRP A 45 -7.40 -3.80 12.11
C TRP A 45 -7.04 -4.83 13.17
N ALA A 46 -7.87 -4.91 14.19
CA ALA A 46 -7.61 -5.84 15.28
C ALA A 46 -7.83 -7.25 14.77
N GLY A 47 -6.85 -8.08 14.91
CA GLY A 47 -6.94 -9.45 14.42
C GLY A 47 -6.28 -9.70 13.09
N MET A 48 -5.75 -8.64 12.46
CA MET A 48 -5.10 -8.83 11.16
C MET A 48 -3.96 -9.82 11.28
N GLY A 49 -3.91 -10.74 10.37
CA GLY A 49 -2.82 -11.73 10.33
C GLY A 49 -2.99 -12.90 11.27
N ARG A 50 -3.95 -12.85 12.19
CA ARG A 50 -4.03 -13.88 13.21
C ARG A 50 -4.30 -15.25 12.62
N GLN A 51 -5.23 -15.33 11.67
CA GLN A 51 -5.52 -16.62 11.08
C GLN A 51 -4.36 -17.11 10.24
N LEU A 52 -3.64 -16.19 9.58
CA LEU A 52 -2.48 -16.58 8.80
C LEU A 52 -1.38 -17.14 9.71
N LEU A 53 -1.24 -16.61 10.91
CA LEU A 53 -0.24 -17.10 11.82
C LEU A 53 -0.49 -18.58 12.11
N ALA A 54 -1.75 -18.97 12.20
CA ALA A 54 -2.10 -20.35 12.46
C ALA A 54 -2.02 -21.21 11.20
N ASP A 55 -2.40 -20.67 10.06
CA ASP A 55 -2.59 -21.50 8.87
C ASP A 55 -1.46 -21.50 7.87
N GLU A 56 -0.59 -20.49 7.90
CA GLU A 56 0.44 -20.35 6.88
C GLU A 56 1.82 -20.39 7.52
N PRO A 57 2.49 -21.53 7.45
CA PRO A 57 3.80 -21.65 8.10
C PRO A 57 4.81 -20.63 7.62
N ALA A 58 4.75 -20.23 6.34
CA ALA A 58 5.69 -19.25 5.86
C ALA A 58 5.44 -17.88 6.47
N PHE A 59 4.18 -17.54 6.75
CA PHE A 59 3.89 -16.28 7.41
C PHE A 59 4.38 -16.34 8.87
N ALA A 60 4.11 -17.43 9.55
CA ALA A 60 4.58 -17.59 10.92
C ALA A 60 6.10 -17.52 10.99
N ALA A 61 6.78 -18.12 10.02
CA ALA A 61 8.23 -18.08 10.00
C ALA A 61 8.73 -16.67 9.74
N ALA A 62 8.07 -15.92 8.86
CA ALA A 62 8.47 -14.55 8.57
C ALA A 62 8.31 -13.67 9.81
N VAL A 63 7.20 -13.85 10.53
CA VAL A 63 6.98 -13.09 11.75
C VAL A 63 8.06 -13.45 12.79
N ALA A 64 8.38 -14.72 12.92
CA ALA A 64 9.39 -15.14 13.87
C ALA A 64 10.76 -14.61 13.49
N GLU A 65 11.07 -14.61 12.21
CA GLU A 65 12.36 -14.13 11.78
C GLU A 65 12.50 -12.64 12.00
N LEU A 66 11.44 -11.91 11.84
CA LEU A 66 11.47 -10.48 12.03
C LEU A 66 11.49 -10.06 13.52
N UNK A 67 11.09 -10.77 14.33
CA UNK A 67 10.91 -10.52 15.55
C UNK A 67 11.89 -9.85 16.19
N PRO A 68 13.10 -10.46 16.27
CA PRO A 68 14.07 -9.78 17.13
C PRO A 68 14.34 -8.34 16.72
N VAL A 69 14.48 -8.12 15.42
CA VAL A 69 14.80 -6.79 14.98
C VAL A 69 13.58 -5.89 15.17
N PHE A 70 12.40 -6.44 15.06
CA PHE A 70 11.19 -5.65 15.25
C PHE A 70 11.11 -5.18 16.70
N VAL A 71 11.32 -6.07 17.65
CA VAL A 71 11.25 -5.68 19.05
C VAL A 71 12.33 -4.64 19.37
N GLU A 72 13.51 -4.82 18.81
CA GLU A 72 14.57 -3.89 19.09
C GLU A 72 14.23 -2.50 18.59
N GLN A 73 13.67 -2.39 17.41
CA GLN A 73 13.41 -1.08 16.81
C GLN A 73 12.05 -0.49 17.24
N ALA A 74 11.08 -1.33 17.46
CA ALA A 74 9.72 -0.84 17.73
C ALA A 74 9.37 -0.80 19.20
N GLY A 75 9.98 -1.65 20.00
CA GLY A 75 9.69 -1.67 21.43
C GLY A 75 8.49 -2.50 21.80
N PHE A 76 7.91 -3.24 20.87
CA PHE A 76 6.83 -4.17 21.18
C PHE A 76 6.93 -5.35 20.22
N SER A 77 6.14 -6.37 20.44
CA SER A 77 6.23 -7.60 19.65
C SER A 77 5.13 -7.64 18.62
N LEU A 78 5.49 -7.66 17.35
CA LEU A 78 4.52 -7.83 16.28
C LEU A 78 3.80 -9.16 16.44
N ARG A 79 4.54 -10.21 16.77
CA ARG A 79 3.91 -11.50 16.92
C ARG A 79 2.83 -11.49 17.99
N ASP A 80 3.10 -10.80 19.11
CA ASP A 80 2.10 -10.76 20.17
C ASP A 80 0.87 -9.96 19.72
N VAL A 81 1.05 -8.89 18.98
CA VAL A 81 -0.07 -8.12 18.49
C VAL A 81 -0.93 -9.00 17.58
N ILE A 82 -0.29 -9.72 16.66
CA ILE A 82 -1.02 -10.56 15.74
C ILE A 82 -1.69 -11.71 16.48
N ALA A 83 -0.96 -12.39 17.33
CA ALA A 83 -1.47 -13.60 17.97
C ALA A 83 -2.63 -13.31 18.91
N THR A 84 -2.60 -12.17 19.58
CA THR A 84 -3.66 -11.86 20.53
C THR A 84 -4.79 -11.04 19.89
N GLY A 85 -4.61 -10.59 18.66
CA GLY A 85 -5.64 -9.79 18.02
C GLY A 85 -5.75 -8.39 18.61
N LYS A 86 -4.64 -7.87 19.20
CA LYS A 86 -4.70 -6.62 19.85
C LYS A 86 -4.77 -5.47 18.90
N GLU A 87 -5.43 -4.40 19.27
CA GLU A 87 -5.51 -3.24 18.42
C GLU A 87 -4.24 -2.41 18.57
N LEU A 88 -3.72 -1.91 17.47
CA LEU A 88 -2.58 -1.00 17.52
C LEU A 88 -3.10 0.39 17.85
N VAL A 89 -2.42 1.07 18.74
CA VAL A 89 -2.86 2.36 19.22
C VAL A 89 -1.74 3.38 19.12
N GLY A 90 -2.04 4.52 18.58
CA GLY A 90 -1.07 5.60 18.47
C GLY A 90 -0.27 5.54 17.20
N ILE A 91 0.24 6.71 16.80
CA ILE A 91 0.90 6.79 15.50
C ILE A 91 2.11 5.88 15.41
N GLU A 92 2.87 5.73 16.48
CA GLU A 92 4.07 4.91 16.39
C GLU A 92 3.72 3.44 16.27
N GLN A 93 2.82 2.92 17.11
CA GLN A 93 2.48 1.52 17.01
C GLN A 93 1.82 1.20 15.69
N ILE A 94 0.95 2.08 15.21
CA ILE A 94 0.23 1.81 13.97
C ILE A 94 1.21 1.74 12.81
N GLN A 95 2.12 2.70 12.71
CA GLN A 95 3.01 2.70 11.57
C GLN A 95 4.01 1.55 11.63
N LEU A 96 4.53 1.25 12.81
CA LEU A 96 5.46 0.14 12.93
C LEU A 96 4.75 -1.20 12.69
N GLY A 97 3.55 -1.35 13.21
CA GLY A 97 2.80 -2.58 12.96
C GLY A 97 2.51 -2.76 11.49
N LEU A 98 2.20 -1.65 10.80
CA LEU A 98 1.90 -1.77 9.38
C LEU A 98 3.11 -2.16 8.55
N ILE A 99 4.28 -1.57 8.83
CA ILE A 99 5.44 -2.00 8.06
C ILE A 99 5.81 -3.43 8.39
N GLY A 100 5.63 -3.85 9.64
CA GLY A 100 5.88 -5.24 9.98
C GLY A 100 4.96 -6.18 9.21
N MET A 101 3.68 -5.82 9.07
CA MET A 101 2.77 -6.62 8.28
C MET A 101 3.17 -6.61 6.81
N GLN A 102 3.58 -5.46 6.29
CA GLN A 102 3.97 -5.38 4.89
C GLN A 102 5.16 -6.29 4.60
N LEU A 103 6.13 -6.31 5.49
CA LEU A 103 7.31 -7.14 5.26
C LEU A 103 6.99 -8.61 5.38
N THR A 104 6.17 -8.99 6.36
CA THR A 104 5.88 -10.42 6.54
C THR A 104 4.90 -10.93 5.49
N LEU A 105 3.95 -10.09 5.05
CA LEU A 105 3.06 -10.50 3.97
C LEU A 105 3.82 -10.62 2.65
N THR A 106 4.85 -9.83 2.45
CA THR A 106 5.69 -9.97 1.27
C THR A 106 6.33 -11.36 1.24
N GLU A 107 6.82 -11.82 2.39
CA GLU A 107 7.42 -13.13 2.44
C GLU A 107 6.39 -14.24 2.22
N LEU A 108 5.17 -14.03 2.66
CA LEU A 108 4.10 -14.99 2.39
C LEU A 108 3.88 -15.12 0.88
N TRP A 109 3.75 -13.98 0.17
CA TRP A 109 3.58 -14.06 -1.28
C TRP A 109 4.77 -14.76 -1.93
N ARG A 110 5.98 -14.42 -1.47
CA ARG A 110 7.17 -15.03 -2.06
C ARG A 110 7.21 -16.52 -1.83
N SER A 111 6.69 -16.99 -0.69
CA SER A 111 6.73 -18.43 -0.40
C SER A 111 5.86 -19.22 -1.38
N TYR A 112 4.95 -18.55 -2.06
CA TYR A 112 4.13 -19.20 -3.07
C TYR A 112 4.63 -18.90 -4.49
N GLY A 113 5.83 -18.37 -4.61
CA GLY A 113 6.43 -18.14 -5.91
C GLY A 113 6.05 -16.83 -6.58
N VAL A 114 5.37 -15.94 -5.87
CA VAL A 114 4.98 -14.66 -6.45
C VAL A 114 6.02 -13.64 -6.04
N GLN A 115 6.76 -13.13 -6.99
CA GLN A 115 7.87 -12.22 -6.72
C GLN A 115 7.62 -10.88 -7.39
N PRO A 116 8.03 -9.81 -6.79
CA PRO A 116 7.84 -8.52 -7.44
C PRO A 116 8.95 -8.24 -8.45
N ASP A 117 8.55 -7.74 -9.61
CA ASP A 117 9.52 -7.25 -10.57
C ASP A 117 9.72 -5.75 -10.40
N LEU A 118 8.79 -5.11 -9.71
CA LEU A 118 8.83 -3.69 -9.45
C LEU A 118 8.11 -3.46 -8.14
N VAL A 119 8.54 -2.49 -7.35
CA VAL A 119 7.81 -2.12 -6.14
C VAL A 119 7.51 -0.63 -6.16
N ILE A 120 6.36 -0.25 -5.59
CA ILE A 120 5.92 1.13 -5.48
C ILE A 120 5.32 1.30 -4.08
N GLY A 121 5.65 2.36 -3.43
CA GLY A 121 5.03 2.61 -2.12
C GLY A 121 4.59 4.05 -1.93
N UNK A 122 3.67 4.24 -1.18
CA UNK A 122 3.15 5.43 -0.97
C UNK A 122 3.61 5.89 0.27
N SER A 123 4.04 6.98 0.41
CA SER A 123 4.32 7.59 1.71
C SER A 123 5.11 6.63 2.59
N MET A 124 4.58 6.26 3.76
CA MET A 124 5.32 5.32 4.60
C MET A 124 5.48 3.98 3.91
N GLY A 125 4.62 3.66 2.98
CA GLY A 125 4.79 2.42 2.24
C GLY A 125 6.05 2.40 1.39
N GLU A 126 6.58 3.57 1.06
CA GLU A 126 7.84 3.58 0.30
C GLU A 126 8.99 3.04 1.14
N VAL A 127 8.89 3.12 2.47
CA VAL A 127 9.92 2.53 3.31
C VAL A 127 9.91 1.01 3.15
N ALA A 128 8.72 0.40 3.19
CA ALA A 128 8.63 -1.04 2.98
C ALA A 128 9.12 -1.39 1.58
N ALA A 129 8.76 -0.59 0.57
CA ALA A 129 9.22 -0.84 -0.78
C ALA A 129 10.75 -0.82 -0.85
N ALA A 130 11.39 0.12 -0.17
CA ALA A 130 12.85 0.20 -0.18
C ALA A 130 13.48 -1.02 0.48
N VAL A 131 12.86 -1.54 1.56
CA VAL A 131 13.36 -2.75 2.19
C VAL A 131 13.20 -3.94 1.24
N VAL A 132 12.04 -4.08 0.63
CA VAL A 132 11.78 -5.21 -0.25
C VAL A 132 12.69 -5.16 -1.45
N ALA A 133 13.00 -3.95 -1.96
CA ALA A 133 13.89 -3.82 -3.11
C ALA A 133 15.36 -4.01 -2.73
N GLY A 134 15.68 -4.13 -1.46
CA GLY A 134 17.05 -4.38 -1.03
C GLY A 134 17.85 -3.12 -0.74
N ALA A 135 17.21 -1.95 -0.80
CA ALA A 135 17.96 -0.71 -0.53
C ALA A 135 18.19 -0.50 0.96
N LEU A 136 17.30 -1.02 1.81
CA LEU A 136 17.44 -0.93 3.25
C LEU A 136 17.29 -2.32 3.85
N THR A 137 17.91 -2.55 4.99
CA THR A 137 17.62 -3.77 5.75
C THR A 137 16.29 -3.60 6.47
N PRO A 138 15.68 -4.68 6.93
CA PRO A 138 14.48 -4.54 7.74
C PRO A 138 14.70 -3.67 8.99
N ALA A 139 15.85 -3.80 9.63
CA ALA A 139 16.14 -2.97 10.80
C ALA A 139 16.17 -1.49 10.42
N GLU A 140 16.78 -1.18 9.27
CA GLU A 140 16.84 0.20 8.83
C GLU A 140 15.44 0.72 8.48
N GLY A 141 14.64 -0.09 7.83
CA GLY A 141 13.28 0.34 7.49
C GLY A 141 12.43 0.59 8.74
N LEU A 142 12.56 -0.27 9.73
CA LEU A 142 11.85 -0.05 10.99
C LEU A 142 12.36 1.19 11.69
N ARG A 143 13.66 1.45 11.61
CA ARG A 143 14.21 2.63 12.23
C ARG A 143 13.73 3.90 11.56
N VAL A 144 13.67 3.92 10.24
CA VAL A 144 13.14 5.07 9.52
C VAL A 144 11.69 5.32 9.94
N THR A 145 10.91 4.25 10.00
CA THR A 145 9.49 4.36 10.36
C THR A 145 9.33 4.85 11.79
N ALA A 146 10.12 4.31 12.72
CA ALA A 146 10.02 4.71 14.12
C ALA A 146 10.43 6.17 14.30
N THR A 147 11.48 6.60 13.62
CA THR A 147 11.95 7.96 13.74
C THR A 147 10.90 8.94 13.22
N ARG A 148 10.35 8.64 12.05
CA ARG A 148 9.36 9.50 11.44
C ARG A 148 8.12 9.60 12.34
N ALA A 149 7.63 8.47 12.84
CA ALA A 149 6.42 8.49 13.65
C ALA A 149 6.66 9.23 14.98
N ARG A 150 7.81 9.03 15.57
CA ARG A 150 8.10 9.68 16.83
C ARG A 150 8.20 11.20 16.66
N LEU A 151 8.80 11.64 15.57
CA LEU A 151 8.92 13.07 15.33
C LEU A 151 7.57 13.70 15.02
N MET A 152 6.68 12.98 14.38
CA MET A 152 5.37 13.53 14.05
C MET A 152 4.40 13.49 15.22
N ALA A 153 4.59 12.59 16.16
CA ALA A 153 3.61 12.39 17.25
C ALA A 153 3.29 13.67 18.03
N PRO A 154 4.26 14.51 18.37
CA PRO A 154 3.91 15.71 19.12
C PRO A 154 3.03 16.70 18.37
N LEU A 155 2.93 16.58 17.06
CA LEU A 155 2.09 17.47 16.29
C LEU A 155 0.64 16.97 16.19
N SER A 156 0.34 15.84 16.82
CA SER A 156 -0.98 15.26 16.71
C SER A 156 -2.06 16.27 17.13
N GLY A 157 -3.09 16.37 16.35
CA GLY A 157 -4.17 17.32 16.59
C GLY A 157 -4.00 18.64 15.88
N GLN A 158 -2.80 18.95 15.39
CA GLN A 158 -2.57 20.22 14.75
C GLN A 158 -2.75 20.19 13.26
N GLY A 159 -2.90 19.06 12.67
CA GLY A 159 -3.11 18.95 11.24
C GLY A 159 -3.91 17.73 10.90
N GLY A 160 -4.22 17.59 9.63
CA GLY A 160 -4.98 16.45 9.17
C GLY A 160 -4.93 16.32 7.67
N MET A 161 -5.62 15.31 7.18
CA MET A 161 -5.70 15.04 5.77
C MET A 161 -7.14 14.69 5.41
N ALA A 162 -7.50 14.90 4.16
CA ALA A 162 -8.82 14.53 3.68
C ALA A 162 -8.74 13.98 2.27
N LEU A 163 -9.50 12.92 2.02
CA LEU A 163 -9.63 12.36 0.69
C LEU A 163 -10.81 13.05 0.03
N LEU A 164 -10.58 13.61 -1.14
CA LEU A 164 -11.61 14.32 -1.87
C LEU A 164 -11.90 13.60 -3.18
N GLY A 165 -13.16 13.51 -3.53
CA GLY A 165 -13.57 12.92 -4.81
C GLY A 165 -13.44 13.96 -5.91
N LEU A 166 -12.26 14.48 -6.09
CA LEU A 166 -11.95 15.49 -7.08
C LEU A 166 -10.64 15.17 -7.74
N ASP A 167 -10.47 15.51 -8.99
CA ASP A 167 -9.19 15.33 -9.64
C ASP A 167 -8.20 16.38 -9.13
N ALA A 168 -6.96 16.27 -9.59
CA ALA A 168 -5.90 17.15 -9.10
C ALA A 168 -6.18 18.60 -9.44
N ALA A 169 -6.64 18.89 -10.66
CA ALA A 169 -6.86 20.27 -11.06
C ALA A 169 -7.96 20.91 -10.23
N ALA A 170 -9.06 20.19 -10.02
CA ALA A 170 -10.14 20.73 -9.23
C ALA A 170 -9.72 20.92 -7.78
N THR A 171 -8.90 20.02 -7.27
CA THR A 171 -8.40 20.15 -5.90
C THR A 171 -7.49 21.36 -5.77
N GLU A 172 -6.60 21.55 -6.73
CA GLU A 172 -5.68 22.68 -6.66
C GLU A 172 -6.45 23.99 -6.74
N ALA A 173 -7.50 24.03 -7.54
CA ALA A 173 -8.34 25.24 -7.59
C ALA A 173 -9.07 25.46 -6.27
N LEU A 174 -9.56 24.39 -5.66
CA LEU A 174 -10.28 24.52 -4.42
C LEU A 174 -9.40 25.06 -3.31
N ILE A 175 -8.16 24.63 -3.24
CA ILE A 175 -7.30 25.02 -2.13
C ILE A 175 -6.52 26.29 -2.40
N ALA A 176 -6.74 26.93 -3.54
CA ALA A 176 -5.95 28.12 -3.89
C ALA A 176 -6.06 29.22 -2.84
N ASP A 177 -7.18 29.32 -2.14
CA ASP A 177 -7.34 30.34 -1.13
C ASP A 177 -6.92 29.87 0.25
N TYR A 178 -6.32 28.71 0.37
CA TYR A 178 -5.91 28.18 1.65
C TYR A 178 -4.40 27.94 1.62
N PRO A 179 -3.60 28.97 1.85
CA PRO A 179 -2.16 28.83 1.62
C PRO A 179 -1.45 27.78 2.47
N GLN A 180 -2.06 27.35 3.57
CA GLN A 180 -1.41 26.34 4.38
C GLN A 180 -1.86 24.95 4.00
N VAL A 181 -2.75 24.80 3.06
CA VAL A 181 -3.24 23.48 2.64
C VAL A 181 -2.55 23.12 1.34
N THR A 182 -2.11 21.90 1.23
CA THR A 182 -1.42 21.42 0.03
C THR A 182 -2.02 20.12 -0.42
N VAL A 183 -1.77 19.73 -1.66
CA VAL A 183 -2.07 18.38 -2.10
C VAL A 183 -1.04 17.49 -1.41
N GLY A 184 -1.50 16.49 -0.69
CA GLY A 184 -0.63 15.55 -0.03
C GLY A 184 -0.42 14.29 -0.86
N ILE A 185 -1.47 13.82 -1.54
CA ILE A 185 -1.35 12.61 -2.35
C ILE A 185 -2.14 12.79 -3.63
N TYR A 186 -1.48 12.61 -4.76
CA TYR A 186 -2.15 12.48 -6.04
C TYR A 186 -2.51 10.99 -6.16
N ASN A 187 -3.74 10.64 -5.80
CA ASN A 187 -4.10 9.27 -5.57
C ASN A 187 -4.61 8.54 -6.81
N SER A 188 -5.52 9.12 -7.53
CA SER A 188 -6.05 8.50 -8.74
C SER A 188 -6.67 9.60 -9.59
N PRO A 189 -7.13 9.29 -10.79
CA PRO A 189 -7.68 10.36 -11.64
C PRO A 189 -8.84 11.12 -11.01
N ARG A 190 -9.57 10.48 -10.11
CA ARG A 190 -10.70 11.14 -9.51
C ARG A 190 -10.62 11.28 -8.01
N GLN A 191 -9.47 11.04 -7.43
CA GLN A 191 -9.32 11.17 -5.98
C GLN A 191 -8.01 11.84 -5.65
N THR A 192 -8.06 12.85 -4.80
CA THR A 192 -6.86 13.58 -4.38
C THR A 192 -6.96 13.80 -2.87
N VAL A 193 -5.83 13.69 -2.19
CA VAL A 193 -5.78 13.86 -0.74
C VAL A 193 -5.12 15.19 -0.45
N ILE A 194 -5.74 16.00 0.44
CA ILE A 194 -5.16 17.26 0.86
C ILE A 194 -4.65 17.13 2.29
N ALA A 195 -3.71 18.00 2.64
CA ALA A 195 -3.11 18.01 3.98
C ALA A 195 -3.00 19.44 4.45
N GLY A 196 -3.22 19.70 5.72
CA GLY A 196 -3.11 21.04 6.24
C GLY A 196 -3.61 21.15 7.67
N PRO A 197 -3.76 22.37 8.16
CA PRO A 197 -4.24 22.57 9.53
C PRO A 197 -5.64 22.01 9.71
N THR A 198 -5.88 21.42 10.87
CA THR A 198 -7.11 20.71 11.13
C THR A 198 -8.36 21.53 10.78
N GLU A 199 -8.41 22.79 11.19
CA GLU A 199 -9.63 23.54 10.95
C GLU A 199 -9.86 23.81 9.49
N GLN A 200 -8.79 24.03 8.73
CA GLN A 200 -8.93 24.28 7.30
C GLN A 200 -9.34 23.02 6.58
N ILE A 201 -8.80 21.87 7.01
CA ILE A 201 -9.19 20.60 6.40
C ILE A 201 -10.69 20.37 6.65
N ASP A 202 -11.16 20.61 7.86
CA ASP A 202 -12.56 20.40 8.18
C ASP A 202 -13.45 21.32 7.34
N GLU A 203 -13.03 22.57 7.15
CA GLU A 203 -13.81 23.49 6.35
C GLU A 203 -13.85 23.04 4.89
N LEU A 204 -12.74 22.56 4.37
CA LEU A 204 -12.73 22.11 2.98
C LEU A 204 -13.59 20.86 2.79
N ILE A 205 -13.59 19.94 3.77
CA ILE A 205 -14.46 18.80 3.69
C ILE A 205 -15.92 19.26 3.59
N ALA A 206 -16.31 20.23 4.41
CA ALA A 206 -17.67 20.72 4.37
C ALA A 206 -18.00 21.37 3.03
N ARG A 207 -17.05 22.12 2.47
CA ARG A 207 -17.30 22.76 1.17
C ARG A 207 -17.48 21.75 0.06
N VAL A 208 -16.68 20.69 0.07
CA VAL A 208 -16.78 19.67 -0.98
C VAL A 208 -18.09 18.91 -0.85
N ARG A 209 -18.46 18.58 0.39
CA ARG A 209 -19.71 17.87 0.62
C ARG A 209 -20.91 18.74 0.23
N ALA A 210 -20.81 20.05 0.41
CA ALA A 210 -21.90 20.93 0.03
C ALA A 210 -22.09 20.96 -1.49
N GLN A 211 -21.10 20.52 -2.25
CA GLN A 211 -21.23 20.42 -3.69
C GLN A 211 -21.63 19.02 -4.09
N ASN A 212 -22.06 18.21 -3.15
CA ASN A 212 -22.46 16.82 -3.40
C ASN A 212 -21.31 16.00 -3.95
N ARG A 213 -20.10 16.29 -3.53
CA ARG A 213 -18.94 15.51 -3.91
C ARG A 213 -18.39 14.80 -2.66
N PHE A 214 -17.71 13.71 -2.87
CA PHE A 214 -17.18 12.93 -1.77
C PHE A 214 -16.04 13.64 -1.07
N ALA A 215 -16.05 13.64 0.26
CA ALA A 215 -14.92 14.09 1.05
C ALA A 215 -14.95 13.38 2.39
N SER A 216 -13.79 12.93 2.85
CA SER A 216 -13.72 12.18 4.10
C SER A 216 -12.39 12.45 4.79
N ARG A 217 -12.44 12.64 6.10
CA ARG A 217 -11.23 12.81 6.85
C ARG A 217 -10.42 11.53 6.82
N VAL A 218 -9.13 11.65 6.59
CA VAL A 218 -8.26 10.49 6.71
C VAL A 218 -7.94 10.35 8.18
N ASN A 219 -7.86 9.09 8.68
CA ASN A 219 -7.67 8.89 10.08
C ASN A 219 -6.26 9.17 10.49
N ILE A 220 -5.79 10.38 10.43
CA ILE A 220 -4.49 10.76 10.90
C ILE A 220 -4.63 12.19 11.39
N GLU A 221 -3.97 12.55 12.46
CA GLU A 221 -4.13 13.87 13.02
C GLU A 221 -2.90 14.72 12.88
N VAL A 222 -2.11 14.44 11.86
CA VAL A 222 -0.99 15.29 11.49
C VAL A 222 -1.10 15.54 10.00
N ALA A 223 -0.31 16.45 9.48
CA ALA A 223 -0.34 16.77 8.07
C ALA A 223 1.00 16.45 7.43
N PRO A 224 1.28 15.16 7.15
CA PRO A 224 2.48 14.85 6.38
C PRO A 224 2.28 15.35 4.96
N HIS A 225 3.36 15.47 4.23
CA HIS A 225 3.34 15.90 2.83
C HIS A 225 2.85 17.35 2.71
N ASN A 226 3.24 18.18 3.65
CA ASN A 226 2.75 19.53 3.80
C ASN A 226 3.86 20.33 4.47
N PRO A 227 3.93 21.65 4.29
CA PRO A 227 4.96 22.44 4.97
C PRO A 227 5.01 22.26 6.48
N ALA A 228 3.95 21.74 7.09
CA ALA A 228 4.01 21.44 8.53
C ALA A 228 5.18 20.51 8.87
N MET A 229 5.67 19.74 7.90
CA MET A 229 6.77 18.82 8.15
C MET A 229 8.14 19.51 8.07
N ASP A 230 8.20 20.76 7.61
CA ASP A 230 9.49 21.41 7.44
C ASP A 230 10.30 21.43 8.74
N ALA A 231 9.62 21.67 9.87
CA ALA A 231 10.32 21.74 11.13
C ALA A 231 10.90 20.42 11.58
N LEU A 232 10.41 19.31 11.05
CA LEU A 232 10.88 17.99 11.47
C LEU A 232 12.02 17.49 10.59
N GLN A 233 12.24 18.11 9.44
CA GLN A 233 13.23 17.58 8.52
C GLN A 233 14.65 17.59 9.07
N PRO A 234 15.09 18.63 9.79
CA PRO A 234 16.47 18.58 10.31
C PRO A 234 16.69 17.40 11.26
N ALA A 235 15.71 17.10 12.11
CA ALA A 235 15.87 15.96 13.01
C ALA A 235 15.86 14.64 12.25
N MET A 236 15.03 14.53 11.21
CA MET A 236 15.06 13.33 10.37
C MET A 236 16.46 13.14 9.80
N ARG A 237 17.03 14.21 9.24
CA ARG A 237 18.34 14.10 8.62
C ARG A 237 19.39 13.72 9.64
N SER A 238 19.34 14.33 10.81
CA SER A 238 20.34 14.08 11.82
C SER A 238 20.22 12.67 12.39
N GLU A 239 19.01 12.25 12.72
CA GLU A 239 18.86 10.96 13.37
C GLU A 239 19.08 9.79 12.43
N LEU A 240 18.89 9.99 11.15
CA LEU A 240 19.06 8.91 10.18
C LEU A 240 20.38 9.03 9.40
N ALA A 241 21.27 9.91 9.84
CA ALA A 241 22.48 10.21 9.08
C ALA A 241 23.37 8.99 8.85
N ASP A 242 23.29 7.99 9.73
CA ASP A 242 24.14 6.83 9.58
C ASP A 242 23.49 5.69 8.81
N LEU A 243 22.36 5.90 8.17
CA LEU A 243 21.83 4.85 7.30
C LEU A 243 22.85 4.54 6.21
N THR A 244 22.92 3.29 5.82
CA THR A 244 23.84 2.86 4.78
C THR A 244 23.04 2.19 3.67
N PRO A 245 22.29 2.96 2.89
CA PRO A 245 21.45 2.35 1.86
C PRO A 245 22.29 1.74 0.74
N ARG A 246 21.72 0.74 0.10
CA ARG A 246 22.38 0.05 -0.99
C ARG A 246 21.60 0.30 -2.26
N THR A 247 22.18 0.00 -3.39
CA THR A 247 21.47 0.08 -4.65
C THR A 247 20.38 -0.98 -4.67
N PRO A 248 19.15 -0.62 -5.01
CA PRO A 248 18.11 -1.62 -5.05
C PRO A 248 18.40 -2.73 -6.05
N THR A 249 17.99 -3.95 -5.72
CA THR A 249 18.12 -5.07 -6.62
C THR A 249 16.81 -5.39 -7.32
N ILE A 250 15.71 -4.76 -6.93
CA ILE A 250 14.44 -4.87 -7.63
C ILE A 250 14.06 -3.45 -8.03
N GLY A 251 13.49 -3.28 -9.19
CA GLY A 251 13.09 -1.95 -9.63
C GLY A 251 12.16 -1.28 -8.63
N ILE A 252 12.32 0.01 -8.43
CA ILE A 252 11.46 0.75 -7.53
C ILE A 252 11.18 2.10 -8.17
N ILE A 253 9.90 2.48 -8.20
CA ILE A 253 9.54 3.83 -8.62
C ILE A 253 9.23 4.60 -7.34
N SER A 254 10.00 5.65 -7.10
CA SER A 254 9.76 6.48 -5.92
C SER A 254 8.60 7.43 -6.21
N THR A 255 7.66 7.54 -5.27
CA THR A 255 6.54 8.46 -5.40
C THR A 255 6.87 9.83 -4.82
N THR A 256 8.11 10.04 -4.41
CA THR A 256 8.51 11.24 -3.67
C THR A 256 8.84 12.42 -4.59
N TYR A 257 9.20 12.17 -5.83
CA TYR A 257 9.70 13.21 -6.71
C TYR A 257 8.80 13.40 -7.92
N ALA A 258 8.73 14.64 -8.42
CA ALA A 258 7.91 14.90 -9.60
C ALA A 258 8.42 14.14 -10.82
N ASP A 259 9.73 14.01 -10.95
CA ASP A 259 10.26 13.21 -12.03
C ASP A 259 10.32 11.77 -11.58
N LEU A 260 9.45 10.94 -12.13
CA LEU A 260 9.37 9.55 -11.69
C LEU A 260 10.56 8.71 -12.12
N HIS A 261 11.44 9.27 -12.97
CA HIS A 261 12.64 8.53 -13.33
C HIS A 261 13.76 8.78 -12.33
N THR A 262 13.54 9.62 -11.33
CA THR A 262 14.53 9.84 -10.29
C THR A 262 14.85 8.53 -9.59
N GLN A 263 16.12 8.25 -9.43
CA GLN A 263 16.53 7.06 -8.70
C GLN A 263 17.25 7.52 -7.46
N PRO A 264 16.55 7.67 -6.37
CA PRO A 264 17.16 8.25 -5.19
C PRO A 264 18.12 7.29 -4.50
N ILE A 265 18.99 7.87 -3.68
CA ILE A 265 19.68 7.08 -2.69
C ILE A 265 18.72 7.13 -1.50
N PHE A 266 18.43 6.00 -0.89
CA PHE A 266 17.43 5.92 0.16
C PHE A 266 18.04 6.26 1.52
N ASP A 267 18.64 7.44 1.62
CA ASP A 267 19.34 7.91 2.79
C ASP A 267 18.48 8.88 3.59
N ALA A 268 19.07 9.49 4.60
CA ALA A 268 18.33 10.40 5.48
C ALA A 268 17.67 11.53 4.70
N GLU A 269 18.38 12.07 3.71
CA GLU A 269 17.83 13.17 2.94
C GLU A 269 16.58 12.71 2.17
N HIS A 270 16.62 11.52 1.61
CA HIS A 270 15.45 11.01 0.90
C HIS A 270 14.26 10.87 1.84
N TRP A 271 14.47 10.36 3.05
CA TRP A 271 13.33 10.13 3.92
C TRP A 271 12.79 11.43 4.49
N ALA A 272 13.64 12.44 4.70
CA ALA A 272 13.15 13.75 5.06
C ALA A 272 12.30 14.34 3.92
N THR A 273 12.74 14.14 2.69
CA THR A 273 12.01 14.63 1.51
C THR A 273 10.70 13.88 1.31
N ASN A 274 10.71 12.57 1.53
CA ASN A 274 9.50 11.76 1.40
C ASN A 274 8.44 12.23 2.37
N MET A 275 8.81 12.57 3.60
CA MET A 275 7.86 13.01 4.59
C MET A 275 7.21 14.33 4.19
N ARG A 276 7.94 15.17 3.45
CA ARG A 276 7.49 16.51 3.13
C ARG A 276 6.80 16.67 1.79
N ASN A 277 7.25 15.96 0.79
CA ASN A 277 6.75 16.14 -0.58
C ASN A 277 5.40 15.47 -0.79
N PRO A 278 4.61 15.93 -1.75
CA PRO A 278 3.40 15.20 -2.08
C PRO A 278 3.72 13.82 -2.64
N VAL A 279 2.83 12.89 -2.42
CA VAL A 279 2.99 11.53 -2.90
C VAL A 279 2.40 11.44 -4.29
N ARG A 280 3.19 11.01 -5.25
CA ARG A 280 2.75 10.98 -6.65
C ARG A 280 2.36 9.57 -7.04
N PHE A 281 1.36 9.05 -6.36
CA PHE A 281 0.97 7.66 -6.53
C PHE A 281 0.34 7.40 -7.89
N GLN A 282 -0.57 8.29 -8.29
CA GLN A 282 -1.23 8.09 -9.58
C GLN A 282 -0.20 8.05 -10.70
N GLN A 283 0.74 8.96 -10.67
CA GLN A 283 1.74 9.04 -11.73
C GLN A 283 2.61 7.78 -11.75
N ALA A 284 2.96 7.27 -10.58
CA ALA A 284 3.80 6.07 -10.52
C ALA A 284 3.06 4.86 -11.08
N ILE A 285 1.79 4.70 -10.74
CA ILE A 285 1.02 3.57 -11.23
C ILE A 285 0.82 3.70 -12.74
N ALA A 286 0.51 4.90 -13.22
CA ALA A 286 0.33 5.08 -14.66
C ALA A 286 1.62 4.78 -15.40
N SER A 287 2.75 5.19 -14.85
CA SER A 287 4.03 4.91 -15.48
C SER A 287 4.30 3.41 -15.54
N ALA A 288 4.03 2.70 -14.46
CA ALA A 288 4.27 1.26 -14.45
C ALA A 288 3.34 0.55 -15.43
N GLY A 289 2.11 1.00 -15.52
CA GLY A 289 1.14 0.30 -16.37
C GLY A 289 1.26 0.63 -17.85
N SER A 290 1.96 1.72 -18.19
CA SER A 290 2.04 2.08 -19.58
C SER A 290 3.46 2.33 -20.03
N GLY A 291 4.41 1.80 -19.34
CA GLY A 291 5.78 2.07 -19.68
C GLY A 291 6.22 1.56 -21.02
N ALA A 292 7.17 2.24 -21.60
CA ALA A 292 7.64 1.84 -22.88
C ALA A 292 8.34 0.51 -22.84
N ASP A 293 8.85 0.11 -21.72
CA ASP A 293 9.53 -1.12 -21.66
C ASP A 293 8.61 -2.29 -21.46
N GLY A 294 7.38 -2.16 -21.68
CA GLY A 294 6.48 -3.24 -21.47
C GLY A 294 5.69 -2.96 -20.23
N ALA A 295 4.41 -2.82 -20.34
CA ALA A 295 3.61 -2.47 -19.20
C ALA A 295 3.56 -3.61 -18.22
N TYR A 296 3.62 -3.30 -16.94
CA TYR A 296 3.42 -4.31 -15.93
C TYR A 296 1.95 -4.66 -15.89
N HIS A 297 1.62 -5.88 -15.49
CA HIS A 297 0.30 -6.37 -15.67
C HIS A 297 -0.39 -6.74 -14.37
N THR A 298 0.30 -7.16 -13.36
CA THR A 298 -0.29 -7.60 -12.11
C THR A 298 0.16 -6.69 -10.99
N PHE A 299 -0.80 -6.06 -10.32
CA PHE A 299 -0.52 -5.14 -9.22
C PHE A 299 -1.13 -5.73 -7.95
N ILE A 300 -0.30 -5.98 -6.97
CA ILE A 300 -0.74 -6.61 -5.73
C ILE A 300 -0.44 -5.65 -4.58
N GLU A 301 -1.48 -5.22 -3.90
CA GLU A 301 -1.30 -4.38 -2.73
C GLU A 301 -0.98 -5.26 -1.53
N ILE A 302 0.15 -5.06 -0.93
CA ILE A 302 0.61 -5.87 0.18
C ILE A 302 0.19 -5.16 1.46
N SER A 303 -0.96 -5.53 1.98
CA SER A 303 -1.50 -4.82 3.13
C SER A 303 -2.53 -5.65 3.86
N ALA A 304 -2.89 -5.19 5.04
CA ALA A 304 -3.89 -5.87 5.85
C ALA A 304 -5.32 -5.61 5.37
N HIS A 305 -5.51 -4.62 4.51
CA HIS A 305 -6.81 -4.31 3.93
C HIS A 305 -6.55 -3.48 2.68
N PRO A 306 -7.25 -3.73 1.59
CA PRO A 306 -6.94 -3.03 0.36
C PRO A 306 -7.41 -1.58 0.44
N LEU A 307 -6.48 -0.66 0.35
CA LEU A 307 -6.79 0.74 0.33
C LEU A 307 -6.61 1.32 -1.05
N LEU A 308 -5.76 0.71 -1.88
CA LEU A 308 -5.34 1.29 -3.12
C LEU A 308 -5.78 0.54 -4.36
N THR A 309 -6.38 -0.65 -4.19
CA THR A 309 -6.66 -1.48 -5.37
C THR A 309 -7.59 -0.77 -6.35
N GLN A 310 -8.58 -0.02 -5.85
CA GLN A 310 -9.47 0.68 -6.76
C GLN A 310 -8.77 1.86 -7.42
N ALA A 311 -7.95 2.58 -6.68
CA ALA A 311 -7.19 3.69 -7.26
C ALA A 311 -6.25 3.18 -8.35
N ILE A 312 -5.66 2.02 -8.14
CA ILE A 312 -4.79 1.40 -9.14
C ILE A 312 -5.62 1.06 -10.38
N ALA A 313 -6.75 0.42 -10.20
CA ALA A 313 -7.58 0.03 -11.34
C ALA A 313 -8.06 1.27 -12.11
N ASP A 314 -8.48 2.30 -11.39
CA ASP A 314 -8.97 3.51 -12.04
C ASP A 314 -7.83 4.20 -12.80
N THR A 315 -6.64 4.21 -12.25
CA THR A 315 -5.50 4.83 -12.89
C THR A 315 -5.11 4.07 -14.15
N LEU A 316 -5.09 2.74 -14.07
CA LEU A 316 -4.71 1.94 -15.23
C LEU A 316 -5.75 2.09 -16.34
N GLU A 317 -7.02 2.11 -15.98
CA GLU A 317 -8.04 2.26 -16.97
C GLU A 317 -7.94 3.62 -17.64
N ASP A 318 -7.71 4.69 -16.87
CA ASP A 318 -7.60 6.01 -17.42
C ASP A 318 -6.35 6.13 -18.30
N ALA A 319 -5.24 5.53 -17.91
CA ALA A 319 -4.01 5.65 -18.67
C ALA A 319 -4.12 4.95 -20.02
N HIS A 320 -4.94 3.90 -20.11
CA HIS A 320 -5.05 3.20 -21.35
C HIS A 320 -6.24 3.59 -22.20
N ARG A 321 -7.09 4.49 -21.69
CA ARG A 321 -8.27 4.85 -22.45
C ARG A 321 -7.93 5.43 -23.81
N PRO A 322 -6.98 6.31 -23.93
CA PRO A 322 -6.74 6.91 -25.24
C PRO A 322 -6.23 5.91 -26.25
N THR A 323 -5.51 4.87 -25.84
CA THR A 323 -4.94 3.96 -26.78
C THR A 323 -5.86 2.81 -27.05
N LYS A 324 -6.89 2.64 -26.25
CA LYS A 324 -7.77 1.51 -26.41
C LYS A 324 -6.98 0.22 -26.36
N SER A 325 -5.97 0.17 -25.54
CA SER A 325 -5.15 -0.99 -25.48
C SER A 325 -5.95 -2.15 -25.03
N ALA A 326 -5.60 -3.31 -25.45
CA ALA A 326 -6.30 -4.48 -25.05
C ALA A 326 -5.60 -5.19 -23.95
N ALA A 327 -4.72 -4.59 -23.27
CA ALA A 327 -3.99 -5.28 -22.23
C ALA A 327 -4.92 -5.62 -21.07
N LYS A 328 -4.63 -6.70 -20.36
CA LYS A 328 -5.40 -7.06 -19.23
C LYS A 328 -4.59 -6.79 -18.00
N TYR A 329 -5.13 -6.12 -17.04
CA TYR A 329 -4.45 -5.81 -15.80
C TYR A 329 -5.16 -6.43 -14.63
N LEU A 330 -4.40 -6.79 -13.62
CA LEU A 330 -4.96 -7.30 -12.39
C LEU A 330 -4.58 -6.36 -11.27
N SER A 331 -5.53 -5.95 -10.47
CA SER A 331 -5.26 -5.12 -9.29
C SER A 331 -5.96 -5.79 -8.11
N ILE A 332 -5.19 -6.39 -7.22
CA ILE A 332 -5.75 -7.16 -6.12
C ILE A 332 -5.07 -6.81 -4.81
N GLY A 333 -5.69 -7.20 -3.73
CA GLY A 333 -5.12 -7.01 -2.39
C GLY A 333 -4.54 -8.28 -1.84
N THR A 334 -4.33 -8.29 -0.54
CA THR A 334 -3.80 -9.46 0.16
C THR A 334 -4.78 -9.93 1.23
N LEU A 335 -5.10 -9.08 2.20
CA LEU A 335 -6.07 -9.41 3.25
C LEU A 335 -7.24 -8.43 3.18
N GLN A 336 -8.24 -8.65 3.99
CA GLN A 336 -9.40 -7.78 4.04
C GLN A 336 -9.88 -7.66 5.48
N ARG A 337 -10.23 -6.42 5.88
CA ARG A 337 -10.62 -6.15 7.24
C ARG A 337 -11.78 -7.02 7.65
N ASP A 338 -11.64 -7.64 8.81
CA ASP A 338 -12.68 -8.45 9.41
C ASP A 338 -13.09 -9.65 8.58
N ALA A 339 -12.28 -10.09 7.67
CA ALA A 339 -12.52 -11.31 6.92
C ALA A 339 -11.54 -12.39 7.37
N ASP A 340 -11.77 -13.61 6.95
CA ASP A 340 -10.85 -14.71 7.26
C ASP A 340 -9.58 -14.49 6.46
N ASP A 341 -8.45 -14.28 7.12
CA ASP A 341 -7.22 -13.98 6.45
C ASP A 341 -6.79 -15.04 5.46
N THR A 342 -6.89 -16.28 5.86
CA THR A 342 -6.38 -17.37 5.03
C THR A 342 -7.22 -17.51 3.78
N VAL A 343 -8.53 -17.41 3.94
CA VAL A 343 -9.40 -17.51 2.81
C VAL A 343 -9.17 -16.35 1.85
N THR A 344 -9.05 -15.14 2.40
CA THR A 344 -8.86 -13.97 1.56
C THR A 344 -7.53 -14.05 0.83
N PHE A 345 -6.46 -14.37 1.56
CA PHE A 345 -5.17 -14.46 0.91
C PHE A 345 -5.17 -15.51 -0.18
N ARG A 346 -5.71 -16.69 0.09
CA ARG A 346 -5.66 -17.77 -0.91
C ARG A 346 -6.54 -17.46 -2.11
N THR A 347 -7.64 -16.73 -1.92
CA THR A 347 -8.44 -16.28 -3.05
C THR A 347 -7.62 -15.33 -3.92
N ASN A 348 -6.93 -14.37 -3.30
CA ASN A 348 -6.11 -13.46 -4.06
C ASN A 348 -4.94 -14.18 -4.73
N LEU A 349 -4.33 -15.12 -4.03
CA LEU A 349 -3.25 -15.90 -4.61
C LEU A 349 -3.73 -16.64 -5.84
N TYR A 350 -4.93 -17.24 -5.76
CA TYR A 350 -5.41 -17.97 -6.88
C TYR A 350 -5.70 -17.06 -8.04
N THR A 351 -6.24 -15.89 -7.79
CA THR A 351 -6.47 -14.94 -8.87
C THR A 351 -5.15 -14.56 -9.53
N ALA A 352 -4.11 -14.35 -8.75
CA ALA A 352 -2.80 -14.03 -9.31
C ALA A 352 -2.24 -15.19 -10.12
N ASP A 353 -2.43 -16.41 -9.65
CA ASP A 353 -1.91 -17.57 -10.38
C ASP A 353 -2.61 -17.73 -11.70
N ILE A 354 -3.89 -17.50 -11.79
CA ILE A 354 -4.57 -17.64 -13.04
C ILE A 354 -4.06 -16.61 -14.01
N ALA A 355 -3.91 -15.36 -13.57
CA ALA A 355 -3.49 -14.32 -14.48
C ALA A 355 -2.03 -14.46 -14.88
N HIS A 356 -1.22 -15.06 -14.05
CA HIS A 356 0.19 -15.08 -14.28
C HIS A 356 0.74 -16.38 -13.72
N PRO A 357 0.46 -17.47 -14.34
CA PRO A 357 0.83 -18.78 -13.79
C PRO A 357 2.33 -18.91 -13.57
N PRO A 358 2.69 -19.46 -12.49
CA PRO A 358 4.09 -19.62 -12.22
C PRO A 358 4.66 -20.57 -13.21
N HIS A 359 5.93 -20.45 -13.57
CA HIS A 359 6.41 -21.26 -14.48
C HIS A 359 6.67 -22.51 -13.90
N UNK A 360 7.01 -22.99 -13.61
CA UNK A 360 7.20 -23.87 -13.30
C UNK A 360 6.87 -24.31 -12.33
N CYS A 361 6.79 -24.77 -12.31
CA CYS A 361 6.25 -25.18 -11.26
C CYS A 361 7.11 -25.24 -10.19
N UNK A 362 6.97 -24.91 -9.37
CA UNK A 362 7.47 -24.96 -8.66
C UNK A 362 7.97 -25.76 -8.42
N PRO A 363 8.92 -25.77 -8.04
CA PRO A 363 9.67 -26.80 -7.74
C PRO A 363 9.00 -27.42 -6.62
N PRO A 364 9.00 -28.56 -6.68
CA PRO A 364 8.35 -29.30 -5.69
C PRO A 364 8.73 -28.86 -4.36
N GLY A 365 9.89 -28.43 -4.22
CA GLY A 365 10.23 -28.13 -2.91
C GLY A 365 9.51 -26.97 -2.42
N ALA A 366 9.14 -26.18 -3.31
CA ALA A 366 8.60 -25.01 -2.83
C ALA A 366 7.24 -25.29 -2.48
N ALA A 367 6.75 -26.26 -3.06
CA ALA A 367 5.42 -26.44 -2.88
C ALA A 367 5.03 -26.77 -1.55
N PRO A 368 5.81 -27.12 -0.78
CA PRO A 368 5.36 -27.55 0.43
C PRO A 368 4.36 -26.69 1.01
N HIS A 369 4.44 -25.55 0.68
CA HIS A 369 3.56 -24.82 1.41
C HIS A 369 2.37 -24.66 0.74
N HIS A 370 2.31 -25.02 -0.32
CA HIS A 370 1.19 -24.74 -0.96
C HIS A 370 0.16 -25.59 -0.76
N PRO A 371 -0.09 -25.92 -0.08
CA PRO A 371 -0.92 -26.79 0.05
C PRO A 371 -2.21 -26.51 -0.05
N HIS A 372 -2.69 -26.74 -0.34
CA HIS A 372 -3.77 -26.84 -0.27
C HIS A 372 -4.59 -26.01 0.18
N HIS A 373 -4.94 -25.65 -0.19
CA HIS A 373 -5.51 -24.77 0.27
C HIS A 373 -6.81 -24.60 -0.02
N THR A 374 -7.39 -24.17 0.51
CA THR A 374 -8.66 -24.06 0.43
C THR A 374 -8.96 -22.70 0.21
N LEU A 375 -9.46 -22.30 -0.66
CA LEU A 375 -9.74 -21.03 -0.88
C LEU A 375 -11.09 -20.65 -0.84
N ALA A 376 -11.47 -19.71 -0.44
CA ALA A 376 -12.81 -19.44 -0.36
C ALA A 376 -13.07 -18.46 -1.31
N THR A 377 -14.17 -18.22 -1.63
CA THR A 377 -14.40 -17.35 -2.59
C THR A 377 -14.64 -16.05 -2.15
N UNK A 378 -14.59 -15.43 -1.35
CA UNK A 378 -14.82 -14.59 -1.25
C UNK A 378 -14.40 -13.73 -1.50
N PRO A 379 -14.56 -13.26 -2.13
CA PRO A 379 -13.93 -12.29 -2.67
C PRO A 379 -14.05 -11.13 -1.87
N PRO A 380 -13.24 -10.46 -1.83
CA PRO A 380 -13.11 -9.37 -1.08
C PRO A 380 -13.81 -8.28 -1.55
N UNK A 381 -14.25 -7.77 -1.03
CA UNK A 381 -14.57 -6.97 -1.37
C UNK A 381 -14.11 -6.11 -1.57
N ASP A 382 -13.97 -5.59 -1.90
CA ASP A 382 -13.30 -4.72 -2.27
C ASP A 382 -13.33 -3.56 -1.70
N UNK A 383 -13.18 -3.21 -1.41
CA UNK A 383 -13.14 -2.69 -1.17
C UNK A 383 -13.06 -1.86 -1.00
N HIS A 384 -13.07 -1.36 -1.06
CA HIS A 384 -13.08 -0.48 -1.01
C HIS A 384 -12.64 0.55 -0.73
N HIS A 385 -12.20 0.72 -0.69
CA HIS A 385 -11.43 1.58 -0.82
C HIS A 385 -11.77 2.84 -0.42
N ALA A 386 -12.20 3.42 -1.06
CA ALA A 386 -12.47 4.73 -0.81
C ALA A 386 -12.78 4.85 0.58
N PRO A 387 -13.58 4.20 0.90
CA PRO A 387 -13.98 4.32 2.18
C PRO A 387 -12.90 4.12 3.06
N GLU A 388 -12.04 3.37 2.68
CA GLU A 388 -11.15 3.12 3.57
C GLU A 388 -10.52 4.24 3.86
N HIS A 389 -10.32 4.95 3.05
CA HIS A 389 -9.73 6.06 3.38
C HIS A 389 -10.54 6.64 4.26
N GLY A 390 -11.62 6.48 4.04
CA GLY A 390 -12.41 7.13 4.89
C GLY A 390 -12.11 6.55 6.12
N SER A 391 -11.80 5.45 6.02
CA SER A 391 -11.59 4.88 7.25
C SER A 391 -10.71 5.74 7.90
N ALA A 392 -9.95 6.23 7.20
CA ALA A 392 -9.05 6.99 7.80
C ALA A 392 -9.86 7.79 8.61
N ARG A 393 -10.97 8.05 8.23
CA ARG A 393 -11.63 8.85 8.97
C ARG A 393 -11.88 8.33 10.22
N ARG A 394 -12.17 7.23 10.30
CA ARG A 394 -12.51 6.84 11.51
C ARG A 394 -11.39 6.95 12.22
N SER A 395 -10.43 7.04 11.64
CA SER A 395 -9.36 7.03 12.37
C SER A 395 -9.41 8.11 13.13
N GLY A 396 -10.04 8.83 12.78
CA GLY A 396 -9.93 9.93 13.50
C GLY A 396 -10.24 9.56 14.80
N GLN A 397 -10.71 8.76 14.87
CA GLN A 397 -11.05 8.49 15.98
C GLN A 397 -10.05 8.14 16.75
N GLN A 398 -9.50 8.13 16.80
CA GLN A 398 -8.64 7.87 17.52
C GLN A 398 -7.94 8.45 17.82
#